data_5afdbf6393e2c008ee021a1c48f27fd9
#
_entry.id   5afdbf6393e2c008ee021a1c48f27fd9
#
_cell.length_a   1.000
_cell.length_b   1.000
_cell.length_c   1.000
_cell.angle_alpha   90.00
_cell.angle_beta   90.00
_cell.angle_gamma   90.00
#
_symmetry.space_group_name_H-M   'P 1'
#
loop_
_entity.id
_entity.type
_entity.pdbx_description
1 polymer ?
#
loop_
_entity_poly.entity_id
_entity_poly.type
_entity_poly.pdbx_seq_one_letter_code
_entity_poly.pdbx_strand_id
1 'polypeptide(L)'
;ITFFQKKTSRMVKLPLLPAVGDALIDYLKYGRPQTDSSYVFVKHKAPFEKAVSFYCVMSVCISNAGISVGKNVSHGLHILRHTLASELVRQGEAYSTVSAILGHSGIGSTDAYTHIDLDGLLKCALELQEVTSHE
;
A
#
# COMPACT_ATOMS: atom_id res chain seq x y z
N ILE A 1 0.12 -4.33 -15.01
CA ILE A 1 1.20 -3.36 -14.85
C ILE A 1 2.46 -4.11 -14.44
N THR A 2 3.58 -3.82 -15.12
CA THR A 2 4.89 -4.40 -14.78
C THR A 2 5.84 -3.27 -14.44
N PHE A 3 6.53 -3.36 -13.32
CA PHE A 3 7.50 -2.35 -12.90
C PHE A 3 8.66 -2.96 -12.13
N PHE A 4 9.79 -2.28 -12.19
CA PHE A 4 11.00 -2.67 -11.47
C PHE A 4 11.08 -1.94 -10.13
N GLN A 5 11.11 -2.72 -9.06
CA GLN A 5 11.20 -2.21 -7.69
C GLN A 5 12.67 -1.96 -7.33
N LYS A 6 13.09 -0.70 -7.30
CA LYS A 6 14.49 -0.33 -7.05
C LYS A 6 15.06 -0.85 -5.73
N LYS A 7 14.25 -0.84 -4.65
CA LYS A 7 14.71 -1.23 -3.31
C LYS A 7 15.01 -2.72 -3.19
N THR A 8 14.27 -3.56 -3.89
CA THR A 8 14.39 -5.02 -3.80
C THR A 8 15.00 -5.63 -5.06
N SER A 9 15.31 -4.80 -6.06
CA SER A 9 15.82 -5.23 -7.38
C SER A 9 14.98 -6.33 -8.03
N ARG A 10 13.66 -6.29 -7.83
CA ARG A 10 12.71 -7.28 -8.35
C ARG A 10 11.73 -6.67 -9.35
N MET A 11 11.38 -7.48 -10.33
CA MET A 11 10.28 -7.18 -11.23
C MET A 11 8.97 -7.57 -10.54
N VAL A 12 8.04 -6.63 -10.43
CA VAL A 12 6.70 -6.86 -9.88
C VAL A 12 5.70 -6.74 -11.01
N LYS A 13 4.80 -7.72 -11.11
CA LYS A 13 3.72 -7.76 -12.09
C LYS A 13 2.39 -7.80 -11.34
N LEU A 14 1.58 -6.79 -11.53
CA LEU A 14 0.26 -6.68 -10.90
C LEU A 14 -0.82 -6.61 -11.99
N PRO A 15 -2.02 -7.16 -11.74
CA PRO A 15 -3.16 -6.96 -12.63
C PRO A 15 -3.51 -5.46 -12.70
N LEU A 16 -3.97 -5.02 -13.85
CA LEU A 16 -4.53 -3.68 -14.01
C LEU A 16 -6.04 -3.77 -13.75
N LEU A 17 -6.47 -3.27 -12.62
CA LEU A 17 -7.89 -3.19 -12.29
C LEU A 17 -8.60 -2.21 -13.22
N PRO A 18 -9.85 -2.48 -13.66
CA PRO A 18 -10.58 -1.61 -14.57
C PRO A 18 -10.61 -0.15 -14.13
N ALA A 19 -10.98 0.12 -12.89
CA ALA A 19 -11.03 1.50 -12.35
C ALA A 19 -9.70 2.23 -12.42
N VAL A 20 -8.57 1.52 -12.21
CA VAL A 20 -7.23 2.10 -12.33
C VAL A 20 -6.88 2.34 -13.80
N GLY A 21 -7.29 1.44 -14.69
CA GLY A 21 -7.11 1.58 -16.14
C GLY A 21 -7.84 2.82 -16.66
N ASP A 22 -9.10 2.97 -16.31
CA ASP A 22 -9.94 4.10 -16.72
C ASP A 22 -9.36 5.44 -16.22
N ALA A 23 -8.97 5.51 -14.94
CA ALA A 23 -8.32 6.70 -14.39
C ALA A 23 -6.99 7.05 -15.08
N LEU A 24 -6.22 6.04 -15.47
CA LEU A 24 -4.98 6.25 -16.25
C LEU A 24 -5.28 6.78 -17.66
N ILE A 25 -6.30 6.25 -18.32
CA ILE A 25 -6.74 6.72 -19.63
C ILE A 25 -7.20 8.19 -19.56
N ASP A 26 -8.00 8.52 -18.58
CA ASP A 26 -8.48 9.89 -18.36
C ASP A 26 -7.32 10.86 -18.10
N TYR A 27 -6.39 10.45 -17.24
CA TYR A 27 -5.18 11.26 -17.01
C TYR A 27 -4.37 11.46 -18.29
N LEU A 28 -4.13 10.40 -19.07
CA LEU A 28 -3.34 10.47 -20.31
C LEU A 28 -4.02 11.32 -21.38
N LYS A 29 -5.35 11.30 -21.47
CA LYS A 29 -6.12 12.04 -22.47
C LYS A 29 -6.31 13.51 -22.07
N TYR A 30 -6.59 13.80 -20.81
CA TYR A 30 -7.13 15.08 -20.40
C TYR A 30 -6.27 15.79 -19.35
N GLY A 31 -5.52 15.05 -18.53
CA GLY A 31 -4.76 15.61 -17.41
C GLY A 31 -3.27 15.76 -17.67
N ARG A 32 -2.69 14.91 -18.52
CA ARG A 32 -1.25 14.91 -18.73
C ARG A 32 -0.83 16.04 -19.66
N PRO A 33 0.14 16.89 -19.28
CA PRO A 33 0.72 17.89 -20.20
C PRO A 33 1.29 17.23 -21.45
N GLN A 34 1.19 17.91 -22.57
CA GLN A 34 1.84 17.48 -23.81
C GLN A 34 3.36 17.62 -23.68
N THR A 35 4.08 16.50 -23.81
CA THR A 35 5.53 16.43 -23.63
C THR A 35 6.07 15.18 -24.29
N ASP A 36 7.30 15.23 -24.78
CA ASP A 36 8.03 14.09 -25.35
C ASP A 36 8.54 13.10 -24.30
N SER A 37 8.28 13.37 -23.02
CA SER A 37 8.68 12.51 -21.93
C SER A 37 8.03 11.12 -22.05
N SER A 38 8.82 10.06 -21.95
CA SER A 38 8.34 8.67 -21.93
C SER A 38 7.71 8.24 -20.59
N TYR A 39 7.78 9.09 -19.57
CA TYR A 39 7.17 8.80 -18.26
C TYR A 39 5.66 9.02 -18.29
N VAL A 40 4.91 8.09 -17.71
CA VAL A 40 3.46 8.23 -17.56
C VAL A 40 3.13 9.48 -16.74
N PHE A 41 3.70 9.61 -15.56
CA PHE A 41 3.45 10.75 -14.67
C PHE A 41 4.57 11.77 -14.78
N VAL A 42 4.19 12.99 -15.12
CA VAL A 42 5.09 14.13 -15.26
C VAL A 42 4.64 15.30 -14.38
N LYS A 43 5.57 16.19 -14.06
CA LYS A 43 5.24 17.46 -13.39
C LYS A 43 4.38 18.30 -14.33
N HIS A 44 3.38 19.02 -13.79
CA HIS A 44 2.52 19.93 -14.56
C HIS A 44 3.14 21.32 -14.78
N LYS A 45 4.42 21.49 -14.45
CA LYS A 45 5.20 22.71 -14.64
C LYS A 45 6.40 22.40 -15.52
N ALA A 46 6.64 23.26 -16.50
CA ALA A 46 7.81 23.12 -17.40
C ALA A 46 9.11 23.01 -16.59
N PRO A 47 10.04 22.16 -17.02
CA PRO A 47 10.11 21.43 -18.29
C PRO A 47 9.41 20.05 -18.30
N PHE A 48 8.34 19.85 -17.56
CA PHE A 48 7.51 18.64 -17.50
C PHE A 48 8.28 17.34 -17.19
N GLU A 49 9.24 17.47 -16.29
CA GLU A 49 10.07 16.34 -15.85
C GLU A 49 9.23 15.23 -15.20
N LYS A 50 9.86 14.06 -15.05
CA LYS A 50 9.30 12.94 -14.30
C LYS A 50 8.78 13.39 -12.93
N ALA A 51 7.55 13.01 -12.60
CA ALA A 51 7.02 13.15 -11.24
C ALA A 51 7.72 12.17 -10.29
N VAL A 52 8.40 12.70 -9.27
CA VAL A 52 9.19 11.90 -8.30
C VAL A 52 8.48 11.75 -6.95
N SER A 53 7.59 12.67 -6.61
CA SER A 53 6.88 12.68 -5.34
C SER A 53 5.41 12.99 -5.55
N PHE A 54 4.57 12.18 -4.93
CA PHE A 54 3.12 12.36 -4.91
C PHE A 54 2.61 12.81 -3.53
N TYR A 55 3.53 13.24 -2.65
CA TYR A 55 3.17 13.63 -1.28
C TYR A 55 2.11 14.76 -1.26
N CYS A 56 2.32 15.81 -2.06
CA CYS A 56 1.37 16.92 -2.12
C CYS A 56 0.00 16.47 -2.65
N VAL A 57 -0.01 15.62 -3.67
CA VAL A 57 -1.26 15.06 -4.23
C VAL A 57 -2.00 14.26 -3.16
N MET A 58 -1.28 13.42 -2.43
CA MET A 58 -1.86 12.63 -1.35
C MET A 58 -2.43 13.50 -0.23
N SER A 59 -1.71 14.56 0.17
CA SER A 59 -2.17 15.51 1.18
C SER A 59 -3.46 16.22 0.75
N VAL A 60 -3.56 16.61 -0.51
CA VAL A 60 -4.78 17.23 -1.07
C VAL A 60 -5.93 16.22 -1.08
N CYS A 61 -5.72 14.99 -1.50
CA CYS A 61 -6.74 13.94 -1.51
C CYS A 61 -7.26 13.66 -0.09
N ILE A 62 -6.39 13.53 0.90
CA ILE A 62 -6.75 13.31 2.31
C ILE A 62 -7.57 14.51 2.83
N SER A 63 -7.13 15.73 2.55
CA SER A 63 -7.83 16.95 2.96
C SER A 63 -9.22 17.04 2.35
N ASN A 64 -9.34 16.79 1.04
CA ASN A 64 -10.62 16.81 0.33
C ASN A 64 -11.59 15.71 0.80
N ALA A 65 -11.06 14.58 1.26
CA ALA A 65 -11.84 13.52 1.86
C ALA A 65 -12.30 13.82 3.30
N GLY A 66 -11.93 14.98 3.87
CA GLY A 66 -12.25 15.35 5.25
C GLY A 66 -11.56 14.49 6.30
N ILE A 67 -10.50 13.76 5.93
CA ILE A 67 -9.77 12.88 6.84
C ILE A 67 -8.80 13.72 7.68
N SER A 68 -9.03 13.75 9.00
CA SER A 68 -8.14 14.41 9.95
C SER A 68 -7.00 13.47 10.32
N VAL A 69 -5.77 13.83 9.97
CA VAL A 69 -4.58 13.03 10.30
C VAL A 69 -3.86 13.67 11.47
N GLY A 70 -3.57 12.89 12.50
CA GLY A 70 -2.87 13.36 13.70
C GLY A 70 -1.49 13.95 13.38
N LYS A 71 -1.04 14.94 14.16
CA LYS A 71 0.21 15.70 13.93
C LYS A 71 1.48 14.83 13.86
N ASN A 72 1.46 13.63 14.43
CA ASN A 72 2.61 12.71 14.49
C ASN A 72 2.50 11.53 13.52
N VAL A 73 1.53 11.52 12.60
CA VAL A 73 1.34 10.44 11.64
C VAL A 73 1.97 10.82 10.30
N SER A 74 2.82 9.95 9.77
CA SER A 74 3.39 10.14 8.44
C SER A 74 2.29 10.07 7.37
N HIS A 75 2.18 11.10 6.54
CA HIS A 75 1.12 11.24 5.52
C HIS A 75 1.59 10.81 4.12
N GLY A 76 2.71 10.09 4.04
CA GLY A 76 3.25 9.66 2.75
C GLY A 76 2.48 8.50 2.11
N LEU A 77 2.83 8.16 0.87
CA LEU A 77 2.26 7.01 0.15
C LEU A 77 2.41 5.68 0.88
N HIS A 78 3.32 5.59 1.85
CA HIS A 78 3.48 4.41 2.70
C HIS A 78 2.24 4.09 3.54
N ILE A 79 1.41 5.10 3.89
CA ILE A 79 0.18 4.85 4.65
C ILE A 79 -0.79 3.96 3.85
N LEU A 80 -0.93 4.20 2.53
CA LEU A 80 -1.76 3.36 1.67
C LEU A 80 -1.26 1.92 1.63
N ARG A 81 0.06 1.76 1.58
CA ARG A 81 0.70 0.46 1.60
C ARG A 81 0.47 -0.27 2.93
N HIS A 82 0.60 0.43 4.05
CA HIS A 82 0.33 -0.12 5.38
C HIS A 82 -1.15 -0.49 5.53
N THR A 83 -2.06 0.37 5.08
CA THR A 83 -3.50 0.09 5.11
C THR A 83 -3.84 -1.15 4.29
N LEU A 84 -3.31 -1.26 3.06
CA LEU A 84 -3.52 -2.45 2.23
C LEU A 84 -2.99 -3.71 2.91
N ALA A 85 -1.78 -3.66 3.46
CA ALA A 85 -1.18 -4.80 4.15
C ALA A 85 -2.02 -5.24 5.35
N SER A 86 -2.43 -4.30 6.20
CA SER A 86 -3.26 -4.56 7.37
C SER A 86 -4.62 -5.14 6.99
N GLU A 87 -5.22 -4.62 5.91
CA GLU A 87 -6.52 -5.10 5.43
C GLU A 87 -6.43 -6.53 4.89
N LEU A 88 -5.39 -6.85 4.12
CA LEU A 88 -5.17 -8.22 3.62
C LEU A 88 -4.96 -9.22 4.78
N VAL A 89 -4.16 -8.84 5.79
CA VAL A 89 -3.97 -9.66 7.00
C VAL A 89 -5.29 -9.85 7.74
N ARG A 90 -6.08 -8.79 7.91
CA ARG A 90 -7.40 -8.86 8.55
C ARG A 90 -8.39 -9.76 7.81
N GLN A 91 -8.28 -9.85 6.49
CA GLN A 91 -9.06 -10.77 5.65
C GLN A 91 -8.58 -12.22 5.71
N GLY A 92 -7.51 -12.50 6.47
CA GLY A 92 -6.95 -13.84 6.63
C GLY A 92 -6.03 -14.28 5.50
N GLU A 93 -5.56 -13.35 4.66
CA GLU A 93 -4.61 -13.66 3.61
C GLU A 93 -3.26 -14.12 4.19
N ALA A 94 -2.66 -15.13 3.57
CA ALA A 94 -1.36 -15.63 4.01
C ALA A 94 -0.27 -14.55 3.92
N TYR A 95 0.60 -14.46 4.92
CA TYR A 95 1.70 -13.50 4.94
C TYR A 95 2.61 -13.58 3.71
N SER A 96 2.78 -14.78 3.13
CA SER A 96 3.51 -14.95 1.88
C SER A 96 2.85 -14.22 0.71
N THR A 97 1.51 -14.27 0.64
CA THR A 97 0.72 -13.55 -0.37
C THR A 97 0.84 -12.05 -0.19
N VAL A 98 0.67 -11.56 1.04
CA VAL A 98 0.82 -10.14 1.37
C VAL A 98 2.23 -9.65 1.02
N SER A 99 3.26 -10.42 1.39
CA SER A 99 4.65 -10.11 1.08
C SER A 99 4.91 -10.05 -0.43
N ALA A 100 4.35 -10.99 -1.20
CA ALA A 100 4.47 -11.01 -2.65
C ALA A 100 3.79 -9.81 -3.31
N ILE A 101 2.57 -9.46 -2.90
CA ILE A 101 1.83 -8.29 -3.39
C ILE A 101 2.60 -7.00 -3.12
N LEU A 102 3.14 -6.87 -1.92
CA LEU A 102 3.92 -5.71 -1.51
C LEU A 102 5.35 -5.72 -2.08
N GLY A 103 5.82 -6.85 -2.64
CA GLY A 103 7.17 -6.99 -3.18
C GLY A 103 8.26 -6.93 -2.10
N HIS A 104 8.00 -7.48 -0.92
CA HIS A 104 8.99 -7.59 0.14
C HIS A 104 10.03 -8.65 -0.19
N SER A 105 11.30 -8.38 0.11
CA SER A 105 12.41 -9.30 -0.17
C SER A 105 12.73 -10.26 0.99
N GLY A 106 12.11 -10.06 2.16
CA GLY A 106 12.35 -10.87 3.35
C GLY A 106 11.12 -10.94 4.25
N ILE A 107 11.05 -12.00 5.04
CA ILE A 107 9.95 -12.28 5.99
C ILE A 107 9.84 -11.14 7.01
N GLY A 108 10.96 -10.61 7.52
CA GLY A 108 10.98 -9.55 8.53
C GLY A 108 10.32 -8.23 8.14
N SER A 109 10.13 -7.96 6.82
CA SER A 109 9.39 -6.75 6.38
C SER A 109 7.88 -6.86 6.58
N THR A 110 7.37 -8.07 6.74
CA THR A 110 5.94 -8.35 6.94
C THR A 110 5.62 -8.49 8.43
N ASP A 111 6.64 -8.75 9.28
CA ASP A 111 6.48 -8.90 10.74
C ASP A 111 5.91 -7.63 11.40
N ALA A 112 6.16 -6.45 10.80
CA ALA A 112 5.57 -5.19 11.27
C ALA A 112 4.02 -5.19 11.26
N TYR A 113 3.40 -6.10 10.52
CA TYR A 113 1.94 -6.22 10.40
C TYR A 113 1.37 -7.32 11.32
N THR A 114 2.20 -8.20 11.88
CA THR A 114 1.77 -9.26 12.80
C THR A 114 1.24 -8.70 14.11
N HIS A 115 1.76 -7.54 14.53
CA HIS A 115 1.31 -6.87 15.76
C HIS A 115 -0.09 -6.26 15.66
N ILE A 116 -0.69 -6.23 14.46
CA ILE A 116 -1.99 -5.59 14.22
C ILE A 116 -3.12 -6.60 14.30
N ASP A 117 -2.83 -7.90 14.17
CA ASP A 117 -3.85 -8.97 14.23
C ASP A 117 -3.96 -9.59 15.63
N LEU A 118 -4.19 -8.75 16.65
CA LEU A 118 -4.50 -9.21 17.99
C LEU A 118 -5.77 -10.08 18.03
N ASP A 119 -6.77 -9.75 17.22
CA ASP A 119 -8.02 -10.52 17.13
C ASP A 119 -7.81 -11.91 16.51
N GLY A 120 -6.91 -12.02 15.52
CA GLY A 120 -6.50 -13.29 14.95
C GLY A 120 -5.70 -14.14 15.94
N LEU A 121 -4.81 -13.52 16.71
CA LEU A 121 -4.04 -14.20 17.76
C LEU A 121 -4.94 -14.68 18.91
N LEU A 122 -5.94 -13.89 19.29
CA LEU A 122 -6.91 -14.28 20.32
C LEU A 122 -7.77 -15.48 19.89
N LYS A 123 -8.10 -15.60 18.59
CA LYS A 123 -8.81 -16.78 18.04
C LYS A 123 -7.93 -18.01 18.00
N CYS A 124 -6.61 -17.87 17.94
CA CYS A 124 -5.65 -18.97 17.99
C CYS A 124 -5.25 -19.34 19.43
N ALA A 125 -5.60 -18.53 20.42
CA ALA A 125 -5.38 -18.86 21.82
C ALA A 125 -6.24 -20.08 22.18
N LEU A 126 -5.59 -21.18 22.49
CA LEU A 126 -6.25 -22.36 23.04
C LEU A 126 -6.89 -21.95 24.37
N GLU A 127 -8.19 -22.20 24.53
CA GLU A 127 -8.83 -22.13 25.84
C GLU A 127 -8.07 -23.08 26.77
N LEU A 128 -7.42 -22.53 27.77
CA LEU A 128 -6.80 -23.29 28.83
C LEU A 128 -7.97 -24.00 29.56
N GLN A 129 -8.09 -25.31 29.40
CA GLN A 129 -8.97 -26.08 30.25
C GLN A 129 -8.53 -25.89 31.70
N GLU A 130 -9.42 -25.36 32.54
CA GLU A 130 -9.18 -25.30 33.98
C GLU A 130 -8.87 -26.73 34.47
N VAL A 131 -7.63 -26.94 34.89
CA VAL A 131 -7.25 -28.16 35.58
C VAL A 131 -7.91 -28.07 36.94
N THR A 132 -9.08 -28.71 37.07
CA THR A 132 -9.69 -28.95 38.37
C THR A 132 -8.77 -29.88 39.14
N SER A 133 -8.05 -29.33 40.10
CA SER A 133 -7.31 -30.11 41.09
C SER A 133 -8.32 -30.89 41.91
N HIS A 134 -8.38 -32.18 41.68
CA HIS A 134 -9.01 -33.09 42.60
C HIS A 134 -8.06 -33.30 43.78
N GLU A 135 -8.47 -32.80 44.98
CA GLU A 135 -7.99 -33.28 46.28
C GLU A 135 -8.45 -34.73 46.52
#